data_e0214a9954156c334c39ab380c1c0850
#
_entry.id   e0214a9954156c334c39ab380c1c0850
#
_cell.length_a   1.000
_cell.length_b   1.000
_cell.length_c   1.000
_cell.angle_alpha   90.00
_cell.angle_beta   90.00
_cell.angle_gamma   90.00
#
_symmetry.space_group_name_H-M   'P 1'
#
loop_
_entity.id
_entity.type
_entity.pdbx_description
1 polymer ?
#
loop_
_entity_poly.entity_id
_entity_poly.type
_entity_poly.pdbx_seq_one_letter_code
_entity_poly.pdbx_strand_id
1 'polypeptide(L)'
;MTDTTDSETPEIRVDHVGIAVRSVADAEPLLELLGAEKLVHEEDPTGAFRWAYYLLGDASRIELIEPVAGEDSFLTDFLAANGPGMHHVTLEVADMDAAIAALESEGVRVVDRTDYDEWSEAFVSPRNPTGVLWQLMEYRESFAEGRPDPERLYIGGKRLSE
;
A
#
# COMPACT_ATOMS: atom_id res chain seq x y z
N MET A 1 -3.03 -36.09 -22.40
CA MET A 1 -2.10 -35.24 -21.59
C MET A 1 -2.59 -33.83 -21.68
N THR A 2 -3.36 -33.40 -20.74
CA THR A 2 -3.81 -32.04 -20.62
C THR A 2 -2.76 -31.32 -19.78
N ASP A 3 -1.93 -30.55 -20.47
CA ASP A 3 -1.01 -29.59 -19.85
C ASP A 3 -1.88 -28.45 -19.29
N THR A 4 -2.28 -28.60 -18.03
CA THR A 4 -2.81 -27.48 -17.28
C THR A 4 -1.61 -26.62 -16.91
N THR A 5 -1.33 -25.63 -17.75
CA THR A 5 -0.56 -24.48 -17.30
C THR A 5 -1.38 -23.86 -16.17
N ASP A 6 -1.04 -24.25 -14.95
CA ASP A 6 -1.39 -23.50 -13.75
C ASP A 6 -0.82 -22.11 -13.98
N SER A 7 -1.66 -21.18 -14.40
CA SER A 7 -1.28 -19.78 -14.35
C SER A 7 -1.21 -19.44 -12.86
N GLU A 8 -0.02 -19.54 -12.30
CA GLU A 8 0.21 -19.15 -10.92
C GLU A 8 -0.27 -17.70 -10.80
N THR A 9 -1.38 -17.54 -10.08
CA THR A 9 -1.85 -16.20 -9.72
C THR A 9 -0.72 -15.54 -8.95
N PRO A 10 -0.28 -14.31 -9.33
CA PRO A 10 0.79 -13.63 -8.62
C PRO A 10 0.48 -13.59 -7.13
N GLU A 11 1.45 -13.92 -6.30
CA GLU A 11 1.27 -13.79 -4.86
C GLU A 11 1.19 -12.31 -4.49
N ILE A 12 0.02 -11.87 -4.03
CA ILE A 12 -0.31 -10.49 -3.71
C ILE A 12 -1.01 -10.43 -2.35
N ARG A 13 -0.68 -9.44 -1.53
CA ARG A 13 -1.39 -9.15 -0.29
C ARG A 13 -1.54 -7.64 -0.08
N VAL A 14 -2.53 -7.22 0.70
CA VAL A 14 -2.60 -5.84 1.18
C VAL A 14 -1.46 -5.61 2.18
N ASP A 15 -0.61 -4.65 1.89
CA ASP A 15 0.50 -4.25 2.74
C ASP A 15 0.06 -3.19 3.75
N HIS A 16 -0.47 -2.09 3.25
CA HIS A 16 -0.98 -0.99 4.07
C HIS A 16 -2.03 -0.16 3.34
N VAL A 17 -2.69 0.70 4.09
CA VAL A 17 -3.57 1.75 3.58
C VAL A 17 -2.90 3.09 3.85
N GLY A 18 -2.72 3.90 2.82
CA GLY A 18 -2.17 5.24 2.91
C GLY A 18 -3.25 6.30 3.08
N ILE A 19 -3.09 7.15 4.09
CA ILE A 19 -3.99 8.25 4.42
C ILE A 19 -3.22 9.56 4.33
N ALA A 20 -3.69 10.48 3.50
CA ALA A 20 -3.14 11.81 3.40
C ALA A 20 -3.64 12.68 4.57
N VAL A 21 -2.74 13.30 5.27
CA VAL A 21 -3.03 14.21 6.39
C VAL A 21 -2.25 15.53 6.22
N ARG A 22 -2.74 16.59 6.83
CA ARG A 22 -2.01 17.87 6.83
C ARG A 22 -0.83 17.85 7.79
N SER A 23 -0.97 17.09 8.87
CA SER A 23 0.03 16.92 9.92
C SER A 23 -0.11 15.56 10.56
N VAL A 24 0.96 14.79 10.58
CA VAL A 24 1.03 13.52 11.31
C VAL A 24 0.80 13.74 12.80
N ALA A 25 1.40 14.78 13.37
CA ALA A 25 1.27 15.10 14.78
C ALA A 25 -0.18 15.38 15.22
N ASP A 26 -1.00 15.95 14.33
CA ASP A 26 -2.42 16.21 14.61
C ASP A 26 -3.29 14.96 14.45
N ALA A 27 -2.91 14.06 13.56
CA ALA A 27 -3.66 12.83 13.27
C ALA A 27 -3.30 11.65 14.19
N GLU A 28 -2.05 11.58 14.63
CA GLU A 28 -1.49 10.47 15.44
C GLU A 28 -2.31 10.15 16.69
N PRO A 29 -2.77 11.13 17.50
CA PRO A 29 -3.53 10.82 18.72
C PRO A 29 -4.77 9.96 18.49
N LEU A 30 -5.43 10.10 17.34
CA LEU A 30 -6.55 9.23 17.00
C LEU A 30 -6.10 7.78 16.78
N LEU A 31 -5.00 7.57 16.06
CA LEU A 31 -4.47 6.24 15.81
C LEU A 31 -4.02 5.56 17.11
N GLU A 32 -3.38 6.29 18.01
CA GLU A 32 -2.98 5.78 19.32
C GLU A 32 -4.19 5.37 20.18
N LEU A 33 -5.26 6.17 20.17
CA LEU A 33 -6.52 5.82 20.85
C LEU A 33 -7.17 4.55 20.27
N LEU A 34 -6.97 4.27 18.97
CA LEU A 34 -7.41 3.05 18.31
C LEU A 34 -6.47 1.87 18.56
N GLY A 35 -5.38 2.05 19.30
CA GLY A 35 -4.43 1.02 19.66
C GLY A 35 -3.30 0.83 18.65
N ALA A 36 -3.07 1.80 17.78
CA ALA A 36 -1.97 1.76 16.83
C ALA A 36 -0.62 2.01 17.52
N GLU A 37 0.38 1.25 17.11
CA GLU A 37 1.77 1.43 17.51
C GLU A 37 2.56 2.08 16.37
N LYS A 38 3.21 3.21 16.64
CA LYS A 38 4.07 3.88 15.66
C LYS A 38 5.34 3.08 15.41
N LEU A 39 5.61 2.78 14.15
CA LEU A 39 6.80 2.05 13.74
C LEU A 39 7.93 2.97 13.30
N VAL A 40 7.64 3.92 12.41
CA VAL A 40 8.60 4.87 11.85
C VAL A 40 7.91 6.21 11.53
N HIS A 41 8.71 7.28 11.43
CA HIS A 41 8.32 8.56 10.85
C HIS A 41 9.54 9.15 10.14
N GLU A 42 9.52 9.14 8.83
CA GLU A 42 10.67 9.45 7.98
C GLU A 42 10.28 10.35 6.82
N GLU A 43 11.27 10.98 6.22
CA GLU A 43 11.12 11.72 4.99
C GLU A 43 11.28 10.78 3.79
N ASP A 44 10.41 10.93 2.79
CA ASP A 44 10.52 10.24 1.51
C ASP A 44 11.90 10.47 0.86
N PRO A 45 12.50 9.49 0.16
CA PRO A 45 13.78 9.66 -0.52
C PRO A 45 13.85 10.84 -1.49
N THR A 46 12.73 11.29 -2.03
CA THR A 46 12.66 12.47 -2.90
C THR A 46 12.61 13.79 -2.12
N GLY A 47 12.31 13.75 -0.81
CA GLY A 47 12.13 14.91 0.04
C GLY A 47 10.79 15.65 -0.15
N ALA A 48 9.87 15.08 -0.94
CA ALA A 48 8.60 15.74 -1.28
C ALA A 48 7.54 15.66 -0.17
N PHE A 49 7.61 14.63 0.63
CA PHE A 49 6.66 14.37 1.71
C PHE A 49 7.31 13.55 2.82
N ARG A 50 6.58 13.30 3.90
CA ARG A 50 6.97 12.39 4.99
C ARG A 50 5.93 11.31 5.14
N TRP A 51 6.36 10.13 5.57
CA TRP A 51 5.50 9.04 5.95
C TRP A 51 5.68 8.64 7.41
N ALA A 52 4.61 8.19 8.03
CA ALA A 52 4.63 7.55 9.33
C ALA A 52 3.84 6.25 9.25
N TYR A 53 4.47 5.12 9.61
CA TYR A 53 3.83 3.82 9.63
C TYR A 53 3.39 3.43 11.04
N TYR A 54 2.22 2.82 11.10
CA TYR A 54 1.58 2.35 12.32
C TYR A 54 1.14 0.90 12.16
N LEU A 55 1.41 0.10 13.18
CA LEU A 55 0.90 -1.27 13.31
C LEU A 55 -0.44 -1.23 14.07
N LEU A 56 -1.45 -1.89 13.52
CA LEU A 56 -2.73 -2.14 14.20
C LEU A 56 -2.94 -3.65 14.33
N GLY A 57 -2.97 -4.12 15.57
CA GLY A 57 -3.02 -5.55 15.84
C GLY A 57 -1.79 -6.28 15.32
N ASP A 58 -1.97 -7.51 14.86
CA ASP A 58 -0.84 -8.40 14.54
C ASP A 58 -0.26 -8.24 13.13
N ALA A 59 -1.03 -7.65 12.21
CA ALA A 59 -0.64 -7.69 10.78
C ALA A 59 -1.13 -6.52 9.92
N SER A 60 -1.96 -5.62 10.46
CA SER A 60 -2.50 -4.51 9.69
C SER A 60 -1.63 -3.27 9.85
N ARG A 61 -1.31 -2.61 8.74
CA ARG A 61 -0.54 -1.37 8.75
C ARG A 61 -1.32 -0.22 8.13
N ILE A 62 -1.16 0.95 8.74
CA ILE A 62 -1.61 2.23 8.21
C ILE A 62 -0.38 3.11 8.00
N GLU A 63 -0.37 3.81 6.89
CA GLU A 63 0.59 4.86 6.61
C GLU A 63 -0.12 6.21 6.67
N LEU A 64 0.42 7.16 7.40
CA LEU A 64 0.07 8.56 7.26
C LEU A 64 1.13 9.25 6.39
N ILE A 65 0.67 10.01 5.39
CA ILE A 65 1.55 10.84 4.56
C ILE A 65 1.21 12.30 4.77
N GLU A 66 2.24 13.11 5.04
CA GLU A 66 2.13 14.56 5.23
C GLU A 66 3.07 15.32 4.28
N PRO A 67 2.70 16.50 3.78
CA PRO A 67 3.56 17.33 2.95
C PRO A 67 4.74 17.88 3.75
N VAL A 68 5.88 18.08 3.10
CA VAL A 68 6.99 18.88 3.63
C VAL A 68 6.66 20.34 3.44
N ALA A 69 6.88 21.15 4.48
CA ALA A 69 6.56 22.57 4.45
C ALA A 69 7.35 23.32 3.35
N GLY A 70 6.63 24.03 2.49
CA GLY A 70 7.21 24.79 1.38
C GLY A 70 7.47 24.00 0.11
N GLU A 71 7.18 22.69 0.09
CA GLU A 71 7.31 21.86 -1.10
C GLU A 71 5.93 21.61 -1.72
N ASP A 72 5.83 21.87 -3.02
CA ASP A 72 4.67 21.48 -3.82
C ASP A 72 4.87 20.01 -4.30
N SER A 73 3.86 19.18 -4.10
CA SER A 73 3.89 17.78 -4.46
C SER A 73 2.51 17.27 -4.83
N PHE A 74 2.42 16.02 -5.32
CA PHE A 74 1.14 15.34 -5.54
C PHE A 74 0.26 15.37 -4.27
N LEU A 75 0.89 15.39 -3.10
CA LEU A 75 0.19 15.35 -1.82
C LEU A 75 -0.45 16.70 -1.47
N THR A 76 0.22 17.82 -1.76
CA THR A 76 -0.37 19.15 -1.60
C THR A 76 -1.56 19.35 -2.53
N ASP A 77 -1.46 18.87 -3.77
CA ASP A 77 -2.56 18.90 -4.73
C ASP A 77 -3.75 18.05 -4.27
N PHE A 78 -3.46 16.82 -3.79
CA PHE A 78 -4.50 15.93 -3.26
C PHE A 78 -5.24 16.58 -2.08
N LEU A 79 -4.50 17.11 -1.10
CA LEU A 79 -5.07 17.74 0.09
C LEU A 79 -5.86 19.01 -0.25
N ALA A 80 -5.42 19.79 -1.25
CA ALA A 80 -6.14 20.97 -1.71
C ALA A 80 -7.48 20.59 -2.37
N ALA A 81 -7.49 19.51 -3.15
CA ALA A 81 -8.68 19.07 -3.88
C ALA A 81 -9.66 18.28 -3.01
N ASN A 82 -9.19 17.46 -2.08
CA ASN A 82 -10.00 16.46 -1.36
C ASN A 82 -10.04 16.69 0.16
N GLY A 83 -9.10 17.44 0.73
CA GLY A 83 -8.84 17.44 2.17
C GLY A 83 -8.16 16.15 2.64
N PRO A 84 -7.95 15.99 3.96
CA PRO A 84 -7.43 14.76 4.52
C PRO A 84 -8.33 13.56 4.23
N GLY A 85 -7.74 12.39 3.97
CA GLY A 85 -8.49 11.18 3.70
C GLY A 85 -7.65 10.07 3.08
N MET A 86 -8.33 8.97 2.72
CA MET A 86 -7.69 7.84 2.08
C MET A 86 -7.06 8.28 0.75
N HIS A 87 -5.78 7.96 0.57
CA HIS A 87 -5.03 8.29 -0.63
C HIS A 87 -4.78 7.08 -1.52
N HIS A 88 -4.31 5.98 -0.97
CA HIS A 88 -4.00 4.76 -1.72
C HIS A 88 -4.15 3.50 -0.88
N VAL A 89 -4.20 2.38 -1.57
CA VAL A 89 -4.04 1.05 -0.99
C VAL A 89 -2.80 0.42 -1.60
N THR A 90 -1.90 -0.06 -0.76
CA THR A 90 -0.66 -0.69 -1.18
C THR A 90 -0.79 -2.20 -1.14
N LEU A 91 -0.42 -2.83 -2.25
CA LEU A 91 -0.33 -4.27 -2.40
C LEU A 91 1.14 -4.65 -2.47
N GLU A 92 1.59 -5.50 -1.55
CA GLU A 92 2.87 -6.17 -1.70
C GLU A 92 2.73 -7.32 -2.70
N VAL A 93 3.65 -7.38 -3.65
CA VAL A 93 3.74 -8.41 -4.67
C VAL A 93 5.04 -9.19 -4.51
N ALA A 94 5.02 -10.46 -4.82
CA ALA A 94 6.21 -11.31 -4.77
C ALA A 94 7.18 -11.04 -5.93
N ASP A 95 6.63 -10.63 -7.08
CA ASP A 95 7.38 -10.34 -8.32
C ASP A 95 6.70 -9.18 -9.05
N MET A 96 7.36 -8.03 -9.06
CA MET A 96 6.84 -6.80 -9.69
C MET A 96 6.68 -6.95 -11.20
N ASP A 97 7.64 -7.58 -11.87
CA ASP A 97 7.58 -7.73 -13.33
C ASP A 97 6.42 -8.64 -13.74
N ALA A 98 6.22 -9.74 -13.02
CA ALA A 98 5.10 -10.64 -13.25
C ALA A 98 3.76 -9.96 -12.96
N ALA A 99 3.67 -9.19 -11.88
CA ALA A 99 2.45 -8.47 -11.52
C ALA A 99 2.09 -7.40 -12.58
N ILE A 100 3.07 -6.63 -13.04
CA ILE A 100 2.87 -5.61 -14.09
C ILE A 100 2.45 -6.29 -15.40
N ALA A 101 3.14 -7.36 -15.82
CA ALA A 101 2.82 -8.08 -17.05
C ALA A 101 1.39 -8.66 -17.02
N ALA A 102 0.96 -9.21 -15.89
CA ALA A 102 -0.39 -9.72 -15.71
C ALA A 102 -1.45 -8.61 -15.85
N LEU A 103 -1.23 -7.46 -15.22
CA LEU A 103 -2.14 -6.31 -15.30
C LEU A 103 -2.22 -5.75 -16.72
N GLU A 104 -1.08 -5.54 -17.36
CA GLU A 104 -1.01 -4.98 -18.71
C GLU A 104 -1.60 -5.90 -19.78
N SER A 105 -1.49 -7.23 -19.59
CA SER A 105 -2.13 -8.21 -20.49
C SER A 105 -3.66 -8.09 -20.52
N GLU A 106 -4.26 -7.59 -19.43
CA GLU A 106 -5.70 -7.34 -19.30
C GLU A 106 -6.06 -5.86 -19.60
N GLY A 107 -5.11 -5.09 -20.12
CA GLY A 107 -5.33 -3.68 -20.51
C GLY A 107 -5.30 -2.69 -19.34
N VAL A 108 -4.86 -3.12 -18.16
CA VAL A 108 -4.69 -2.24 -17.00
C VAL A 108 -3.38 -1.50 -17.13
N ARG A 109 -3.44 -0.18 -17.07
CA ARG A 109 -2.24 0.66 -17.19
C ARG A 109 -1.52 0.80 -15.86
N VAL A 110 -0.26 0.39 -15.84
CA VAL A 110 0.68 0.61 -14.72
C VAL A 110 1.59 1.80 -15.07
N VAL A 111 1.83 2.66 -14.10
CA VAL A 111 2.59 3.91 -14.25
C VAL A 111 3.59 4.09 -13.12
N ASP A 112 4.53 5.01 -13.32
CA ASP A 112 5.44 5.53 -12.29
C ASP A 112 6.22 4.43 -11.56
N ARG A 113 6.73 3.43 -12.32
CA ARG A 113 7.64 2.43 -11.75
C ARG A 113 8.94 3.09 -11.32
N THR A 114 9.32 2.83 -10.09
CA THR A 114 10.60 3.27 -9.51
C THR A 114 11.24 2.11 -8.75
N ASP A 115 12.53 1.91 -8.99
CA ASP A 115 13.34 0.91 -8.29
C ASP A 115 14.28 1.62 -7.32
N TYR A 116 14.08 1.37 -6.03
CA TYR A 116 14.97 1.81 -4.94
C TYR A 116 15.86 0.65 -4.49
N ASP A 117 16.80 0.93 -3.60
CA ASP A 117 17.73 -0.09 -3.10
C ASP A 117 17.01 -1.22 -2.35
N GLU A 118 15.98 -0.89 -1.56
CA GLU A 118 15.30 -1.85 -0.68
C GLU A 118 13.92 -2.29 -1.17
N TRP A 119 13.32 -1.56 -2.12
CA TRP A 119 12.03 -1.91 -2.71
C TRP A 119 11.89 -1.40 -4.14
N SER A 120 10.91 -1.93 -4.84
CA SER A 120 10.38 -1.37 -6.08
C SER A 120 8.93 -0.99 -5.89
N GLU A 121 8.48 0.05 -6.55
CA GLU A 121 7.09 0.47 -6.56
C GLU A 121 6.58 0.76 -7.96
N ALA A 122 5.28 0.64 -8.15
CA ALA A 122 4.56 1.06 -9.35
C ALA A 122 3.10 1.36 -8.97
N PHE A 123 2.38 2.05 -9.85
CA PHE A 123 1.02 2.47 -9.54
C PHE A 123 0.04 2.05 -10.63
N VAL A 124 -1.14 1.60 -10.22
CA VAL A 124 -2.32 1.48 -11.08
C VAL A 124 -3.13 2.76 -10.92
N SER A 125 -3.28 3.49 -12.01
CA SER A 125 -4.02 4.76 -12.03
C SER A 125 -5.42 4.62 -11.41
N PRO A 126 -5.92 5.61 -10.65
CA PRO A 126 -7.28 5.62 -10.13
C PRO A 126 -8.36 5.70 -11.22
N ARG A 127 -7.97 5.87 -12.48
CA ARG A 127 -8.86 5.73 -13.65
C ARG A 127 -9.17 4.26 -13.98
N ASN A 128 -9.28 3.43 -12.97
CA ASN A 128 -9.69 2.04 -13.03
C ASN A 128 -11.12 1.89 -12.50
N PRO A 129 -11.80 0.76 -12.70
CA PRO A 129 -13.19 0.59 -12.26
C PRO A 129 -13.43 0.73 -10.75
N THR A 130 -12.40 0.62 -9.91
CA THR A 130 -12.53 0.78 -8.46
C THR A 130 -12.39 2.23 -8.01
N GLY A 131 -11.83 3.11 -8.84
CA GLY A 131 -11.53 4.49 -8.48
C GLY A 131 -10.42 4.66 -7.42
N VAL A 132 -9.74 3.59 -7.05
CA VAL A 132 -8.68 3.58 -6.04
C VAL A 132 -7.33 3.71 -6.72
N LEU A 133 -6.43 4.52 -6.16
CA LEU A 133 -5.01 4.46 -6.48
C LEU A 133 -4.41 3.22 -5.80
N TRP A 134 -4.01 2.23 -6.60
CA TRP A 134 -3.32 1.05 -6.11
C TRP A 134 -1.83 1.25 -6.28
N GLN A 135 -1.09 1.14 -5.19
CA GLN A 135 0.36 1.05 -5.21
C GLN A 135 0.77 -0.42 -5.16
N LEU A 136 1.65 -0.83 -6.05
CA LEU A 136 2.32 -2.12 -6.01
C LEU A 136 3.68 -1.92 -5.37
N MET A 137 4.09 -2.82 -4.49
CA MET A 137 5.36 -2.74 -3.80
C MET A 137 5.98 -4.14 -3.70
N GLU A 138 7.23 -4.26 -4.14
CA GLU A 138 8.05 -5.45 -3.96
C GLU A 138 9.22 -5.11 -3.06
N TYR A 139 9.30 -5.74 -1.89
CA TYR A 139 10.44 -5.59 -0.99
C TYR A 139 11.55 -6.56 -1.38
N ARG A 140 12.82 -6.15 -1.20
CA ARG A 140 13.99 -7.00 -1.49
C ARG A 140 14.07 -8.19 -0.56
N GLU A 141 13.55 -8.05 0.66
CA GLU A 141 13.43 -9.14 1.61
C GLU A 141 12.04 -9.78 1.56
N SER A 142 11.97 -11.00 2.03
CA SER A 142 10.95 -11.98 1.75
C SER A 142 9.49 -11.53 1.90
N PHE A 143 8.72 -11.70 0.83
CA PHE A 143 7.26 -11.65 0.81
C PHE A 143 6.58 -12.61 1.80
N ALA A 144 7.22 -13.74 2.11
CA ALA A 144 6.62 -14.79 2.96
C ALA A 144 6.56 -14.42 4.44
N GLU A 145 7.40 -13.48 4.90
CA GLU A 145 7.43 -13.09 6.30
C GLU A 145 6.24 -12.20 6.67
N GLY A 146 5.54 -12.57 7.74
CA GLY A 146 4.42 -11.80 8.26
C GLY A 146 3.08 -11.97 7.54
N ARG A 147 2.90 -13.01 6.72
CA ARG A 147 1.55 -13.36 6.23
C ARG A 147 0.65 -13.75 7.40
N PRO A 148 -0.55 -13.17 7.51
CA PRO A 148 -1.52 -13.65 8.47
C PRO A 148 -1.88 -15.10 8.13
N ASP A 149 -1.93 -15.95 9.12
CA ASP A 149 -2.43 -17.31 8.99
C ASP A 149 -3.91 -17.25 8.52
N PRO A 150 -4.29 -17.91 7.41
CA PRO A 150 -5.68 -17.96 6.97
C PRO A 150 -6.66 -18.42 8.06
N GLU A 151 -6.22 -19.25 8.99
CA GLU A 151 -7.02 -19.67 10.13
C GLU A 151 -7.37 -18.53 11.10
N ARG A 152 -6.66 -17.41 11.02
CA ARG A 152 -6.92 -16.21 11.84
C ARG A 152 -7.76 -15.17 11.11
N LEU A 153 -8.14 -15.42 9.86
CA LEU A 153 -8.95 -14.49 9.07
C LEU A 153 -10.44 -14.80 9.22
N TYR A 154 -11.21 -13.78 9.49
CA TYR A 154 -12.66 -13.83 9.63
C TYR A 154 -13.32 -12.84 8.67
N ILE A 155 -14.37 -13.27 7.99
CA ILE A 155 -15.22 -12.42 7.17
C ILE A 155 -16.67 -12.63 7.58
N GLY A 156 -17.36 -11.55 7.96
CA GLY A 156 -18.75 -11.61 8.39
C GLY A 156 -18.97 -12.55 9.60
N GLY A 157 -17.98 -12.67 10.49
CA GLY A 157 -18.00 -13.54 11.64
C GLY A 157 -17.70 -15.01 11.38
N LYS A 158 -17.35 -15.36 10.13
CA LYS A 158 -16.94 -16.73 9.76
C LYS A 158 -15.45 -16.80 9.52
N ARG A 159 -14.82 -17.88 10.00
CA ARG A 159 -13.43 -18.17 9.72
C ARG A 159 -13.27 -18.62 8.25
N LEU A 160 -12.21 -18.15 7.56
CA LEU A 160 -12.01 -18.48 6.14
C LEU A 160 -11.58 -19.92 5.88
N SER A 161 -11.08 -20.61 6.90
CA SER A 161 -10.62 -22.00 6.82
C SER A 161 -11.72 -23.05 7.06
N GLU A 162 -12.97 -22.66 7.14
CA GLU A 162 -14.12 -23.59 7.30
C GLU A 162 -14.82 -23.85 5.97
#